data_61c2aa7133832de85dd034bf379b114b
#
_entry.id   61c2aa7133832de85dd034bf379b114b
#
_cell.length_a   1.000
_cell.length_b   1.000
_cell.length_c   1.000
_cell.angle_alpha   90.00
_cell.angle_beta   90.00
_cell.angle_gamma   90.00
#
_symmetry.space_group_name_H-M   'P 1'
#
loop_
_entity.id
_entity.type
_entity.pdbx_description
1 polymer ?
#
loop_
_entity_poly.entity_id
_entity_poly.type
_entity_poly.pdbx_seq_one_letter_code
_entity_poly.pdbx_strand_id
1 'polypeptide(L)'
;ILLLLFGSMPAAAARQESEPNQLFATAACLMDGDTGRVLFGKRETDPMAMASTTKIMTCILALENGGEQAVATASAQAAAAPKVHLGVYEGEQFLLGDLLYSLMLESHNDAAVMIAETIGGSIEGFAALMNEKAAAIGCTDTHFVTPNGLDASDAGGDHHTTAADLARIMRYCIKTSPKATEFLAVTQTRSYTFWDLEK
;
A
#
# COMPACT_ATOMS: atom_id res chain seq x y z
N ILE A 1 -11.08 -62.71 -3.50
CA ILE A 1 -11.76 -61.38 -3.80
C ILE A 1 -11.62 -60.54 -2.54
N LEU A 2 -10.75 -59.52 -2.58
CA LEU A 2 -10.52 -58.61 -1.48
C LEU A 2 -11.34 -57.33 -1.75
N LEU A 3 -12.36 -57.10 -0.94
CA LEU A 3 -13.21 -55.92 -1.03
C LEU A 3 -12.58 -54.79 -0.20
N LEU A 4 -12.01 -53.78 -0.86
CA LEU A 4 -11.53 -52.55 -0.21
C LEU A 4 -12.72 -51.59 -0.01
N LEU A 5 -13.18 -51.48 1.24
CA LEU A 5 -14.13 -50.45 1.63
C LEU A 5 -13.39 -49.09 1.82
N PHE A 6 -13.56 -48.20 0.87
CA PHE A 6 -13.18 -46.80 1.06
C PHE A 6 -14.22 -46.13 1.95
N GLY A 7 -13.91 -45.95 3.22
CA GLY A 7 -14.66 -45.11 4.12
C GLY A 7 -14.46 -43.65 3.69
N SER A 8 -15.57 -43.00 3.26
CA SER A 8 -15.58 -41.54 3.06
C SER A 8 -15.40 -40.88 4.41
N MET A 9 -14.25 -40.23 4.62
CA MET A 9 -14.09 -39.27 5.74
C MET A 9 -15.09 -38.14 5.53
N PRO A 10 -15.87 -37.76 6.55
CA PRO A 10 -16.69 -36.57 6.47
C PRO A 10 -15.77 -35.37 6.28
N ALA A 11 -16.00 -34.59 5.23
CA ALA A 11 -15.37 -33.29 5.07
C ALA A 11 -15.65 -32.49 6.36
N ALA A 12 -14.60 -32.09 7.05
CA ALA A 12 -14.74 -31.21 8.21
C ALA A 12 -15.52 -29.98 7.74
N ALA A 13 -16.73 -29.80 8.26
CA ALA A 13 -17.52 -28.61 7.99
C ALA A 13 -16.66 -27.41 8.37
N ALA A 14 -16.34 -26.57 7.39
CA ALA A 14 -15.69 -25.32 7.64
C ALA A 14 -16.54 -24.56 8.64
N ARG A 15 -15.97 -24.27 9.81
CA ARG A 15 -16.64 -23.49 10.84
C ARG A 15 -16.89 -22.12 10.22
N GLN A 16 -18.13 -21.82 9.91
CA GLN A 16 -18.55 -20.51 9.45
C GLN A 16 -18.41 -19.59 10.68
N GLU A 17 -17.29 -18.87 10.74
CA GLU A 17 -17.09 -17.88 11.79
C GLU A 17 -18.17 -16.81 11.62
N SER A 18 -18.94 -16.56 12.67
CA SER A 18 -19.96 -15.51 12.67
C SER A 18 -19.30 -14.16 12.44
N GLU A 19 -19.90 -13.33 11.58
CA GLU A 19 -19.45 -11.93 11.41
C GLU A 19 -19.25 -11.28 12.78
N PRO A 20 -18.13 -10.56 12.98
CA PRO A 20 -17.93 -9.82 14.21
C PRO A 20 -19.11 -8.86 14.42
N ASN A 21 -19.76 -8.94 15.57
CA ASN A 21 -20.84 -8.02 15.90
C ASN A 21 -20.33 -6.58 15.83
N GLN A 22 -21.03 -5.72 15.08
CA GLN A 22 -20.74 -4.28 14.93
C GLN A 22 -19.50 -3.92 14.08
N LEU A 23 -19.23 -4.65 13.00
CA LEU A 23 -18.24 -4.23 12.02
C LEU A 23 -18.83 -3.11 11.13
N PHE A 24 -18.45 -1.84 11.42
CA PHE A 24 -18.97 -0.67 10.70
C PHE A 24 -18.28 -0.43 9.35
N ALA A 25 -17.11 -1.03 9.11
CA ALA A 25 -16.40 -0.92 7.84
C ALA A 25 -17.29 -1.41 6.67
N THR A 26 -17.23 -0.68 5.55
CA THR A 26 -17.95 -1.05 4.32
C THR A 26 -17.43 -2.37 3.74
N ALA A 27 -16.12 -2.55 3.73
CA ALA A 27 -15.44 -3.78 3.37
C ALA A 27 -14.35 -4.10 4.40
N ALA A 28 -14.06 -5.38 4.61
CA ALA A 28 -12.99 -5.82 5.50
C ALA A 28 -12.45 -7.18 5.07
N CYS A 29 -11.17 -7.42 5.34
CA CYS A 29 -10.52 -8.70 5.15
C CYS A 29 -9.63 -9.01 6.35
N LEU A 30 -9.79 -10.17 6.95
CA LEU A 30 -8.84 -10.75 7.90
C LEU A 30 -8.08 -11.85 7.21
N MET A 31 -6.76 -11.70 7.14
CA MET A 31 -5.88 -12.63 6.46
C MET A 31 -4.85 -13.20 7.45
N ASP A 32 -4.61 -14.50 7.34
CA ASP A 32 -3.50 -15.15 8.03
C ASP A 32 -2.17 -14.66 7.45
N GLY A 33 -1.34 -14.05 8.30
CA GLY A 33 -0.10 -13.40 7.86
C GLY A 33 0.96 -14.38 7.34
N ASP A 34 0.96 -15.62 7.78
CA ASP A 34 1.97 -16.61 7.37
C ASP A 34 1.55 -17.31 6.07
N THR A 35 0.30 -17.73 5.99
CA THR A 35 -0.19 -18.51 4.84
C THR A 35 -0.82 -17.65 3.73
N GLY A 36 -1.30 -16.43 4.04
CA GLY A 36 -2.07 -15.59 3.12
C GLY A 36 -3.52 -16.05 2.96
N ARG A 37 -3.99 -16.99 3.77
CA ARG A 37 -5.38 -17.46 3.73
C ARG A 37 -6.31 -16.40 4.31
N VAL A 38 -7.41 -16.10 3.61
CA VAL A 38 -8.48 -15.26 4.13
C VAL A 38 -9.25 -16.05 5.20
N LEU A 39 -9.30 -15.51 6.41
CA LEU A 39 -9.99 -16.08 7.56
C LEU A 39 -11.41 -15.53 7.70
N PHE A 40 -11.60 -14.26 7.35
CA PHE A 40 -12.88 -13.59 7.31
C PHE A 40 -12.88 -12.52 6.21
N GLY A 41 -14.00 -12.34 5.53
CA GLY A 41 -14.21 -11.31 4.52
C GLY A 41 -15.61 -10.70 4.62
N LYS A 42 -15.68 -9.39 4.46
CA LYS A 42 -16.92 -8.62 4.27
C LYS A 42 -16.73 -7.78 3.02
N ARG A 43 -17.44 -8.11 1.94
CA ARG A 43 -17.28 -7.45 0.63
C ARG A 43 -15.79 -7.29 0.26
N GLU A 44 -14.99 -8.28 0.63
CA GLU A 44 -13.53 -8.23 0.58
C GLU A 44 -12.97 -8.22 -0.84
N THR A 45 -13.79 -8.61 -1.81
CA THR A 45 -13.46 -8.62 -3.24
C THR A 45 -14.11 -7.49 -4.03
N ASP A 46 -14.91 -6.62 -3.37
CA ASP A 46 -15.55 -5.51 -4.06
C ASP A 46 -14.52 -4.38 -4.30
N PRO A 47 -14.36 -3.90 -5.54
CA PRO A 47 -13.50 -2.75 -5.84
C PRO A 47 -14.02 -1.48 -5.17
N MET A 48 -13.12 -0.74 -4.54
CA MET A 48 -13.45 0.52 -3.86
C MET A 48 -12.31 1.51 -3.96
N ALA A 49 -12.64 2.80 -3.91
CA ALA A 49 -11.65 3.84 -3.70
C ALA A 49 -10.90 3.57 -2.39
N MET A 50 -9.58 3.63 -2.43
CA MET A 50 -8.74 3.19 -1.33
C MET A 50 -8.16 4.35 -0.50
N ALA A 51 -8.32 5.58 -0.97
CA ALA A 51 -7.76 6.78 -0.33
C ALA A 51 -6.29 6.59 0.07
N SER A 52 -5.87 7.16 1.19
CA SER A 52 -4.47 7.14 1.64
C SER A 52 -3.90 5.77 2.00
N THR A 53 -4.69 4.69 2.00
CA THR A 53 -4.11 3.33 2.10
C THR A 53 -3.21 2.99 0.90
N THR A 54 -3.34 3.70 -0.22
CA THR A 54 -2.41 3.72 -1.36
C THR A 54 -0.96 3.91 -0.93
N LYS A 55 -0.71 4.77 0.07
CA LYS A 55 0.64 5.14 0.53
C LYS A 55 1.43 3.97 1.12
N ILE A 56 0.76 2.87 1.47
CA ILE A 56 1.41 1.61 1.86
C ILE A 56 2.24 1.07 0.68
N MET A 57 1.66 1.05 -0.53
CA MET A 57 2.36 0.64 -1.75
C MET A 57 3.47 1.64 -2.12
N THR A 58 3.19 2.93 -1.98
CA THR A 58 4.18 3.99 -2.23
C THR A 58 5.40 3.85 -1.31
N CYS A 59 5.17 3.59 -0.02
CA CYS A 59 6.25 3.40 0.96
C CYS A 59 7.11 2.18 0.63
N ILE A 60 6.50 1.02 0.37
CA ILE A 60 7.29 -0.20 0.13
C ILE A 60 8.08 -0.11 -1.18
N LEU A 61 7.53 0.49 -2.23
CA LEU A 61 8.26 0.72 -3.47
C LEU A 61 9.42 1.69 -3.29
N ALA A 62 9.23 2.73 -2.49
CA ALA A 62 10.30 3.67 -2.16
C ALA A 62 11.45 2.98 -1.42
N LEU A 63 11.15 2.13 -0.47
CA LEU A 63 12.15 1.35 0.26
C LEU A 63 12.89 0.35 -0.64
N GLU A 64 12.20 -0.25 -1.60
CA GLU A 64 12.78 -1.27 -2.50
C GLU A 64 13.58 -0.69 -3.66
N ASN A 65 13.20 0.48 -4.19
CA ASN A 65 13.79 1.05 -5.40
C ASN A 65 14.57 2.35 -5.16
N GLY A 66 14.37 2.99 -4.00
CA GLY A 66 15.08 4.20 -3.60
C GLY A 66 16.19 3.90 -2.62
N GLY A 67 17.15 4.80 -2.51
CA GLY A 67 18.11 4.84 -1.40
C GLY A 67 17.64 5.84 -0.36
N GLU A 68 17.75 5.54 0.93
CA GLU A 68 17.37 6.46 2.01
C GLU A 68 18.05 7.83 1.89
N GLN A 69 19.25 7.85 1.33
CA GLN A 69 20.06 9.03 1.10
C GLN A 69 19.81 9.70 -0.27
N ALA A 70 18.91 9.17 -1.08
CA ALA A 70 18.52 9.82 -2.34
C ALA A 70 17.83 11.15 -2.04
N VAL A 71 18.12 12.15 -2.85
CA VAL A 71 17.55 13.49 -2.72
C VAL A 71 16.33 13.58 -3.62
N ALA A 72 15.20 13.90 -3.04
CA ALA A 72 13.97 14.24 -3.73
C ALA A 72 13.80 15.76 -3.79
N THR A 73 13.57 16.31 -4.97
CA THR A 73 13.32 17.74 -5.19
C THR A 73 11.83 17.97 -5.42
N ALA A 74 11.25 18.92 -4.70
CA ALA A 74 9.85 19.26 -4.87
C ALA A 74 9.61 19.94 -6.23
N SER A 75 8.76 19.32 -7.05
CA SER A 75 8.27 19.90 -8.30
C SER A 75 7.14 20.92 -8.04
N ALA A 76 6.78 21.66 -9.06
CA ALA A 76 5.57 22.51 -9.03
C ALA A 76 4.30 21.67 -8.74
N GLN A 77 4.26 20.40 -9.21
CA GLN A 77 3.15 19.47 -8.97
C GLN A 77 3.11 19.03 -7.50
N ALA A 78 4.25 18.72 -6.88
CA ALA A 78 4.35 18.41 -5.47
C ALA A 78 3.92 19.62 -4.60
N ALA A 79 4.43 20.81 -4.91
CA ALA A 79 4.08 22.05 -4.20
C ALA A 79 2.59 22.42 -4.31
N ALA A 80 1.91 21.99 -5.39
CA ALA A 80 0.48 22.21 -5.60
C ALA A 80 -0.40 21.10 -5.02
N ALA A 81 0.18 20.07 -4.36
CA ALA A 81 -0.58 18.95 -3.82
C ALA A 81 -1.61 19.41 -2.78
N PRO A 82 -2.86 18.90 -2.85
CA PRO A 82 -3.89 19.31 -1.90
C PRO A 82 -3.60 18.77 -0.49
N LYS A 83 -4.21 19.39 0.50
CA LYS A 83 -4.15 18.92 1.90
C LYS A 83 -4.70 17.46 2.00
N VAL A 84 -4.11 16.59 2.84
CA VAL A 84 -3.06 16.85 3.85
C VAL A 84 -1.68 16.91 3.18
N HIS A 85 -0.83 17.84 3.52
CA HIS A 85 0.49 18.03 2.90
C HIS A 85 1.52 18.58 3.91
N LEU A 86 2.79 18.30 3.67
CA LEU A 86 3.93 18.89 4.40
C LEU A 86 4.01 20.41 4.14
N GLY A 87 3.63 20.84 2.94
CA GLY A 87 3.62 22.25 2.53
C GLY A 87 4.93 22.68 1.88
N VAL A 88 5.51 21.81 1.07
CA VAL A 88 6.77 22.07 0.36
C VAL A 88 6.62 23.19 -0.67
N TYR A 89 7.70 23.94 -0.91
CA TYR A 89 7.82 24.87 -2.02
C TYR A 89 8.61 24.23 -3.17
N GLU A 90 8.31 24.65 -4.40
CA GLU A 90 9.05 24.19 -5.57
C GLU A 90 10.56 24.44 -5.41
N GLY A 91 11.35 23.40 -5.67
CA GLY A 91 12.80 23.41 -5.53
C GLY A 91 13.32 22.97 -4.16
N GLU A 92 12.51 22.91 -3.11
CA GLU A 92 12.96 22.39 -1.81
C GLU A 92 13.40 20.92 -1.96
N GLN A 93 14.42 20.54 -1.20
CA GLN A 93 15.04 19.23 -1.27
C GLN A 93 14.99 18.50 0.07
N PHE A 94 14.66 17.22 0.02
CA PHE A 94 14.60 16.35 1.20
C PHE A 94 15.24 15.01 0.91
N LEU A 95 15.73 14.35 1.95
CA LEU A 95 16.12 12.95 1.83
C LEU A 95 14.87 12.07 1.62
N LEU A 96 14.96 11.11 0.71
CA LEU A 96 13.88 10.17 0.45
C LEU A 96 13.47 9.42 1.73
N GLY A 97 14.45 9.05 2.56
CA GLY A 97 14.20 8.41 3.86
C GLY A 97 13.34 9.26 4.79
N ASP A 98 13.55 10.57 4.84
CA ASP A 98 12.76 11.49 5.67
C ASP A 98 11.32 11.60 5.16
N LEU A 99 11.15 11.63 3.84
CA LEU A 99 9.82 11.69 3.23
C LEU A 99 8.98 10.45 3.51
N LEU A 100 9.58 9.29 3.80
CA LEU A 100 8.83 8.08 4.20
C LEU A 100 8.12 8.26 5.54
N TYR A 101 8.74 8.96 6.48
CA TYR A 101 8.08 9.28 7.76
C TYR A 101 6.96 10.31 7.56
N SER A 102 7.19 11.34 6.76
CA SER A 102 6.15 12.31 6.34
C SER A 102 4.95 11.61 5.69
N LEU A 103 5.21 10.66 4.80
CA LEU A 103 4.23 9.85 4.09
C LEU A 103 3.39 8.99 5.04
N MET A 104 4.04 8.26 5.94
CA MET A 104 3.38 7.20 6.73
C MET A 104 2.82 7.69 8.06
N LEU A 105 3.42 8.70 8.69
CA LEU A 105 2.95 9.21 9.99
C LEU A 105 1.89 10.30 9.84
N GLU A 106 2.01 11.17 8.81
CA GLU A 106 1.13 12.32 8.62
C GLU A 106 0.31 12.23 7.32
N SER A 107 0.59 11.23 6.49
CA SER A 107 -0.13 10.99 5.23
C SER A 107 -0.01 12.14 4.21
N HIS A 108 1.11 12.84 4.17
CA HIS A 108 1.31 14.00 3.32
C HIS A 108 1.28 13.65 1.83
N ASN A 109 0.47 14.38 1.05
CA ASN A 109 0.26 14.13 -0.37
C ASN A 109 1.42 14.60 -1.25
N ASP A 110 2.04 15.73 -0.90
CA ASP A 110 3.24 16.26 -1.56
C ASP A 110 4.44 15.33 -1.39
N ALA A 111 4.64 14.75 -0.20
CA ALA A 111 5.66 13.74 0.02
C ALA A 111 5.46 12.52 -0.90
N ALA A 112 4.22 12.07 -1.09
CA ALA A 112 3.92 10.98 -2.02
C ALA A 112 4.27 11.33 -3.48
N VAL A 113 3.98 12.57 -3.90
CA VAL A 113 4.33 13.06 -5.25
C VAL A 113 5.84 13.12 -5.44
N MET A 114 6.58 13.71 -4.48
CA MET A 114 8.03 13.79 -4.53
C MET A 114 8.68 12.40 -4.61
N ILE A 115 8.20 11.45 -3.82
CA ILE A 115 8.67 10.06 -3.85
C ILE A 115 8.42 9.44 -5.23
N ALA A 116 7.21 9.62 -5.77
CA ALA A 116 6.84 9.06 -7.06
C ALA A 116 7.69 9.62 -8.21
N GLU A 117 7.89 10.93 -8.25
CA GLU A 117 8.71 11.58 -9.28
C GLU A 117 10.18 11.19 -9.17
N THR A 118 10.70 11.04 -7.95
CA THR A 118 12.10 10.64 -7.72
C THR A 118 12.38 9.22 -8.19
N ILE A 119 11.45 8.28 -7.99
CA ILE A 119 11.65 6.86 -8.28
C ILE A 119 11.14 6.50 -9.67
N GLY A 120 9.96 6.97 -10.04
CA GLY A 120 9.28 6.65 -11.30
C GLY A 120 9.58 7.63 -12.44
N GLY A 121 10.27 8.73 -12.15
CA GLY A 121 10.50 9.82 -13.10
C GLY A 121 9.26 10.67 -13.37
N SER A 122 8.07 10.18 -13.06
CA SER A 122 6.78 10.86 -13.10
C SER A 122 5.76 10.12 -12.25
N ILE A 123 4.59 10.73 -12.01
CA ILE A 123 3.45 10.05 -11.34
C ILE A 123 3.02 8.82 -12.14
N GLU A 124 2.90 8.92 -13.46
CA GLU A 124 2.48 7.82 -14.34
C GLU A 124 3.51 6.70 -14.34
N GLY A 125 4.81 7.03 -14.41
CA GLY A 125 5.90 6.06 -14.33
C GLY A 125 5.89 5.32 -12.99
N PHE A 126 5.62 6.01 -11.90
CA PHE A 126 5.49 5.39 -10.58
C PHE A 126 4.21 4.54 -10.46
N ALA A 127 3.08 5.00 -11.00
CA ALA A 127 1.84 4.23 -11.05
C ALA A 127 2.03 2.90 -11.81
N ALA A 128 2.81 2.91 -12.90
CA ALA A 128 3.18 1.68 -13.61
C ALA A 128 3.94 0.69 -12.70
N LEU A 129 4.92 1.17 -11.90
CA LEU A 129 5.63 0.35 -10.93
C LEU A 129 4.70 -0.19 -9.83
N MET A 130 3.73 0.62 -9.36
CA MET A 130 2.74 0.21 -8.37
C MET A 130 1.87 -0.94 -8.92
N ASN A 131 1.40 -0.82 -10.15
CA ASN A 131 0.57 -1.84 -10.80
C ASN A 131 1.35 -3.12 -11.09
N GLU A 132 2.61 -3.01 -11.54
CA GLU A 132 3.49 -4.16 -11.70
C GLU A 132 3.72 -4.90 -10.38
N LYS A 133 3.98 -4.17 -9.30
CA LYS A 133 4.15 -4.75 -7.97
C LYS A 133 2.85 -5.41 -7.49
N ALA A 134 1.70 -4.76 -7.65
CA ALA A 134 0.41 -5.32 -7.27
C ALA A 134 0.15 -6.67 -7.97
N ALA A 135 0.39 -6.74 -9.28
CA ALA A 135 0.26 -7.97 -10.06
C ALA A 135 1.25 -9.04 -9.56
N ALA A 136 2.51 -8.68 -9.30
CA ALA A 136 3.55 -9.60 -8.84
C ALA A 136 3.24 -10.23 -7.47
N ILE A 137 2.55 -9.54 -6.57
CA ILE A 137 2.15 -10.05 -5.26
C ILE A 137 0.75 -10.69 -5.27
N GLY A 138 0.11 -10.81 -6.43
CA GLY A 138 -1.14 -11.54 -6.63
C GLY A 138 -2.41 -10.73 -6.31
N CYS A 139 -2.36 -9.40 -6.41
CA CYS A 139 -3.56 -8.57 -6.42
C CYS A 139 -4.28 -8.77 -7.76
N THR A 140 -5.59 -9.01 -7.70
CA THR A 140 -6.39 -9.36 -8.88
C THR A 140 -7.36 -8.26 -9.30
N ASP A 141 -7.62 -7.32 -8.41
CA ASP A 141 -8.59 -6.24 -8.64
C ASP A 141 -8.11 -4.94 -7.96
N THR A 142 -6.93 -4.49 -8.41
CA THR A 142 -6.26 -3.29 -7.93
C THR A 142 -5.70 -2.53 -9.11
N HIS A 143 -5.99 -1.23 -9.19
CA HIS A 143 -5.46 -0.32 -10.19
C HIS A 143 -4.99 0.99 -9.54
N PHE A 144 -3.71 1.26 -9.64
CA PHE A 144 -3.09 2.48 -9.13
C PHE A 144 -2.95 3.52 -10.23
N VAL A 145 -3.39 4.75 -9.97
CA VAL A 145 -3.24 5.92 -10.84
C VAL A 145 -2.44 7.02 -10.13
N THR A 146 -2.58 7.12 -8.80
CA THR A 146 -1.91 8.16 -8.00
C THR A 146 -1.08 7.55 -6.87
N PRO A 147 0.04 8.19 -6.47
CA PRO A 147 0.87 7.71 -5.36
C PRO A 147 0.30 8.03 -3.97
N ASN A 148 -0.66 8.94 -3.88
CA ASN A 148 -1.20 9.48 -2.65
C ASN A 148 -2.62 8.98 -2.30
N GLY A 149 -3.32 8.38 -3.28
CA GLY A 149 -4.65 7.84 -3.09
C GLY A 149 -5.79 8.84 -3.34
N LEU A 150 -5.50 9.96 -3.97
CA LEU A 150 -6.55 10.83 -4.50
C LEU A 150 -7.23 10.15 -5.69
N ASP A 151 -8.54 10.33 -5.78
CA ASP A 151 -9.34 9.76 -6.85
C ASP A 151 -8.85 10.28 -8.22
N ALA A 152 -8.60 9.35 -9.13
CA ALA A 152 -8.19 9.62 -10.49
C ALA A 152 -8.52 8.42 -11.37
N SER A 153 -8.48 8.62 -12.68
CA SER A 153 -8.70 7.58 -13.69
C SER A 153 -7.69 7.76 -14.82
N ASP A 154 -7.34 6.65 -15.45
CA ASP A 154 -6.55 6.61 -16.68
C ASP A 154 -7.18 5.66 -17.69
N ALA A 155 -6.44 5.30 -18.75
CA ALA A 155 -6.91 4.36 -19.75
C ALA A 155 -7.18 2.94 -19.22
N GLY A 156 -6.58 2.58 -18.06
CA GLY A 156 -6.77 1.30 -17.38
C GLY A 156 -7.98 1.27 -16.45
N GLY A 157 -8.52 2.43 -16.07
CA GLY A 157 -9.69 2.55 -15.20
C GLY A 157 -9.51 3.52 -14.03
N ASP A 158 -10.38 3.38 -13.05
CA ASP A 158 -10.37 4.18 -11.83
C ASP A 158 -9.31 3.69 -10.84
N HIS A 159 -8.79 4.60 -10.00
CA HIS A 159 -7.92 4.27 -8.89
C HIS A 159 -8.69 3.48 -7.82
N HIS A 160 -8.43 2.18 -7.71
CA HIS A 160 -9.18 1.30 -6.80
C HIS A 160 -8.35 0.13 -6.28
N THR A 161 -8.85 -0.50 -5.22
CA THR A 161 -8.40 -1.80 -4.72
C THR A 161 -9.56 -2.54 -4.05
N THR A 162 -9.32 -3.76 -3.58
CA THR A 162 -10.22 -4.51 -2.72
C THR A 162 -9.63 -4.69 -1.32
N ALA A 163 -10.47 -4.98 -0.31
CA ALA A 163 -9.96 -5.25 1.04
C ALA A 163 -9.03 -6.47 1.08
N ALA A 164 -9.29 -7.48 0.22
CA ALA A 164 -8.44 -8.66 0.10
C ALA A 164 -7.07 -8.32 -0.51
N ASP A 165 -7.04 -7.49 -1.56
CA ASP A 165 -5.79 -7.07 -2.18
C ASP A 165 -4.97 -6.16 -1.26
N LEU A 166 -5.65 -5.24 -0.54
CA LEU A 166 -4.97 -4.41 0.47
C LEU A 166 -4.35 -5.27 1.58
N ALA A 167 -5.03 -6.34 2.01
CA ALA A 167 -4.46 -7.30 2.96
C ALA A 167 -3.25 -8.05 2.38
N ARG A 168 -3.25 -8.40 1.07
CA ARG A 168 -2.09 -8.99 0.38
C ARG A 168 -0.91 -8.01 0.32
N ILE A 169 -1.17 -6.74 -0.02
CA ILE A 169 -0.17 -5.67 -0.04
C ILE A 169 0.46 -5.52 1.35
N MET A 170 -0.36 -5.41 2.39
CA MET A 170 0.13 -5.29 3.77
C MET A 170 0.94 -6.53 4.18
N ARG A 171 0.45 -7.74 3.88
CA ARG A 171 1.19 -8.98 4.15
C ARG A 171 2.55 -8.98 3.45
N TYR A 172 2.61 -8.55 2.20
CA TYR A 172 3.86 -8.40 1.48
C TYR A 172 4.82 -7.46 2.22
N CYS A 173 4.36 -6.26 2.59
CA CYS A 173 5.17 -5.26 3.28
C CYS A 173 5.79 -5.75 4.59
N ILE A 174 5.05 -6.56 5.37
CA ILE A 174 5.48 -6.95 6.73
C ILE A 174 6.10 -8.34 6.83
N LYS A 175 5.97 -9.19 5.79
CA LYS A 175 6.40 -10.61 5.84
C LYS A 175 7.37 -11.03 4.74
N THR A 176 7.15 -10.58 3.50
CA THR A 176 7.83 -11.16 2.34
C THR A 176 8.73 -10.19 1.59
N SER A 177 8.52 -8.89 1.72
CA SER A 177 9.40 -7.87 1.14
C SER A 177 10.81 -7.98 1.74
N PRO A 178 11.87 -7.82 0.93
CA PRO A 178 13.24 -7.69 1.43
C PRO A 178 13.42 -6.45 2.32
N LYS A 179 12.46 -5.53 2.32
CA LYS A 179 12.41 -4.29 3.10
C LYS A 179 11.38 -4.30 4.23
N ALA A 180 10.91 -5.48 4.64
CA ALA A 180 9.91 -5.61 5.70
C ALA A 180 10.38 -5.00 7.04
N THR A 181 11.65 -5.13 7.38
CA THR A 181 12.22 -4.56 8.61
C THR A 181 12.19 -3.04 8.58
N GLU A 182 12.61 -2.43 7.47
CA GLU A 182 12.61 -0.98 7.27
C GLU A 182 11.17 -0.43 7.22
N PHE A 183 10.26 -1.13 6.55
CA PHE A 183 8.84 -0.77 6.54
C PHE A 183 8.24 -0.75 7.95
N LEU A 184 8.53 -1.77 8.76
CA LEU A 184 8.10 -1.82 10.15
C LEU A 184 8.75 -0.73 10.99
N ALA A 185 10.04 -0.42 10.78
CA ALA A 185 10.72 0.66 11.48
C ALA A 185 10.04 2.01 11.24
N VAL A 186 9.70 2.32 9.98
CA VAL A 186 8.97 3.57 9.64
C VAL A 186 7.59 3.58 10.31
N THR A 187 6.80 2.52 10.14
CA THR A 187 5.39 2.50 10.58
C THR A 187 5.21 2.36 12.09
N GLN A 188 6.21 1.89 12.83
CA GLN A 188 6.20 1.81 14.30
C GLN A 188 6.77 3.05 14.99
N THR A 189 7.33 3.99 14.22
CA THR A 189 7.85 5.25 14.74
C THR A 189 6.71 6.15 15.22
N ARG A 190 6.84 6.70 16.43
CA ARG A 190 5.81 7.55 17.03
C ARG A 190 5.91 9.02 16.64
N SER A 191 7.12 9.50 16.40
CA SER A 191 7.40 10.87 15.98
C SER A 191 8.74 10.92 15.28
N TYR A 192 8.84 11.77 14.27
CA TYR A 192 10.06 11.97 13.50
C TYR A 192 10.16 13.46 13.12
N THR A 193 11.35 14.03 13.23
CA THR A 193 11.62 15.42 12.86
C THR A 193 12.73 15.47 11.84
N PHE A 194 12.52 16.20 10.79
CA PHE A 194 13.48 16.38 9.71
C PHE A 194 13.38 17.80 9.13
N TRP A 195 14.31 18.17 8.30
CA TRP A 195 14.41 19.49 7.70
C TRP A 195 14.70 19.35 6.21
N ASP A 196 14.41 20.37 5.43
CA ASP A 196 14.90 20.44 4.07
C ASP A 196 16.46 20.57 4.09
N LEU A 197 17.10 20.21 2.97
CA LEU A 197 18.55 20.12 2.89
C LEU A 197 19.26 21.48 2.81
N GLU A 198 18.52 22.58 2.69
CA GLU A 198 19.07 23.94 2.62
C GLU A 198 19.05 24.66 3.98
N LYS A 199 18.40 24.10 4.99
CA LYS A 199 18.28 24.60 6.37
C LYS A 199 19.01 23.70 7.35
#